data_28ba20da5eca48be4f4b4ff2e8743711
#
_entry.id   28ba20da5eca48be4f4b4ff2e8743711
#
_cell.length_a   1.000
_cell.length_b   1.000
_cell.length_c   1.000
_cell.angle_alpha   90.00
_cell.angle_beta   90.00
_cell.angle_gamma   90.00
#
_symmetry.space_group_name_H-M   'P 1'
#
loop_
_entity.id
_entity.type
_entity.pdbx_description
1 polymer ?
#
loop_
_entity_poly.entity_id
_entity_poly.type
_entity_poly.pdbx_seq_one_letter_code
_entity_poly.pdbx_strand_id
1 'polypeptide(L)'
;MTYRECRDIIFDSCEDEFFTREKCEEIIIASGANKGKGIPERTWKALFNNNLLCENEDGTFSFVTQVEKPKKKKSGERQKHGFKFEDYAKTLFNIQPCPKGHYTYKWDGMLNGHPVSIKTEKINSDVEMASFTRNASNTDDFYLIVGFWRGEKENIVEIKTLFISGNEWHELFDQNIVQECQDFLNSVTNDVSDDEKWKIGREALTAKWKEQTTNLVRPRFKRDHKDQKRMQCAINNGDFYNYFIPKYEINLEK
;
A
#
# COMPACT_ATOMS: atom_id res chain seq x y z
N MET A 1 -9.40 -26.93 0.19
CA MET A 1 -9.88 -26.13 1.35
C MET A 1 -8.83 -25.12 1.74
N THR A 2 -9.21 -23.88 1.87
CA THR A 2 -8.34 -22.77 2.29
C THR A 2 -8.37 -22.61 3.81
N TYR A 3 -7.41 -21.88 4.39
CA TYR A 3 -7.40 -21.53 5.80
C TYR A 3 -8.72 -20.84 6.24
N ARG A 4 -9.28 -19.97 5.40
CA ARG A 4 -10.54 -19.25 5.71
C ARG A 4 -11.72 -20.21 5.83
N GLU A 5 -11.84 -21.13 4.90
CA GLU A 5 -12.88 -22.18 4.94
C GLU A 5 -12.77 -23.05 6.19
N CYS A 6 -11.54 -23.48 6.53
CA CYS A 6 -11.31 -24.24 7.76
C CYS A 6 -11.67 -23.47 9.03
N ARG A 7 -11.29 -22.19 9.09
CA ARG A 7 -11.63 -21.31 10.23
C ARG A 7 -13.16 -21.17 10.40
N ASP A 8 -13.86 -20.92 9.30
CA ASP A 8 -15.29 -20.67 9.32
C ASP A 8 -16.04 -21.96 9.74
N ILE A 9 -15.61 -23.13 9.28
CA ILE A 9 -16.14 -24.43 9.68
C ILE A 9 -15.92 -24.70 11.19
N ILE A 10 -14.74 -24.42 11.73
CA ILE A 10 -14.46 -24.59 13.16
C ILE A 10 -15.35 -23.65 13.97
N PHE A 11 -15.45 -22.39 13.53
CA PHE A 11 -16.27 -21.39 14.21
C PHE A 11 -17.73 -21.83 14.28
N ASP A 12 -18.32 -22.21 13.16
CA ASP A 12 -19.71 -22.66 13.07
C ASP A 12 -19.98 -23.95 13.90
N SER A 13 -18.95 -24.81 14.04
CA SER A 13 -19.08 -26.09 14.76
C SER A 13 -18.82 -25.99 16.26
N CYS A 14 -18.18 -24.93 16.73
CA CYS A 14 -17.73 -24.78 18.13
C CYS A 14 -18.14 -23.44 18.77
N GLU A 15 -19.12 -22.73 18.21
CA GLU A 15 -19.45 -21.35 18.56
C GLU A 15 -19.76 -21.13 20.06
N ASP A 16 -20.35 -22.13 20.73
CA ASP A 16 -20.79 -22.04 22.12
C ASP A 16 -20.12 -23.08 23.05
N GLU A 17 -19.06 -23.75 22.59
CA GLU A 17 -18.45 -24.83 23.36
C GLU A 17 -16.94 -24.63 23.61
N PHE A 18 -16.50 -25.10 24.80
CA PHE A 18 -15.09 -25.37 25.05
C PHE A 18 -14.65 -26.60 24.25
N PHE A 19 -13.51 -26.51 23.56
CA PHE A 19 -13.04 -27.58 22.71
C PHE A 19 -11.53 -27.82 22.86
N THR A 20 -11.10 -29.05 22.53
CA THR A 20 -9.68 -29.39 22.50
C THR A 20 -9.11 -29.18 21.10
N ARG A 21 -7.79 -29.17 21.00
CA ARG A 21 -7.10 -29.11 19.73
C ARG A 21 -7.46 -30.30 18.84
N GLU A 22 -7.54 -31.49 19.41
CA GLU A 22 -7.90 -32.72 18.72
C GLU A 22 -9.29 -32.64 18.11
N LYS A 23 -10.29 -32.11 18.83
CA LYS A 23 -11.64 -31.89 18.31
C LYS A 23 -11.65 -30.94 17.10
N CYS A 24 -10.85 -29.87 17.12
CA CYS A 24 -10.70 -28.99 15.98
C CYS A 24 -10.10 -29.67 14.76
N GLU A 25 -9.05 -30.47 14.96
CA GLU A 25 -8.42 -31.23 13.88
C GLU A 25 -9.38 -32.25 13.27
N GLU A 26 -10.20 -32.92 14.08
CA GLU A 26 -11.23 -33.85 13.62
C GLU A 26 -12.30 -33.16 12.77
N ILE A 27 -12.79 -32.00 13.19
CA ILE A 27 -13.76 -31.19 12.44
C ILE A 27 -13.20 -30.79 11.07
N ILE A 28 -11.96 -30.31 11.03
CA ILE A 28 -11.30 -29.91 9.77
C ILE A 28 -11.16 -31.11 8.83
N ILE A 29 -10.78 -32.27 9.36
CA ILE A 29 -10.60 -33.48 8.56
C ILE A 29 -11.94 -34.03 8.05
N ALA A 30 -12.96 -34.07 8.92
CA ALA A 30 -14.30 -34.49 8.54
C ALA A 30 -14.91 -33.60 7.44
N SER A 31 -14.52 -32.34 7.38
CA SER A 31 -14.92 -31.38 6.34
C SER A 31 -14.12 -31.51 5.03
N GLY A 32 -13.30 -32.56 4.86
CA GLY A 32 -12.60 -32.87 3.63
C GLY A 32 -11.18 -32.31 3.51
N ALA A 33 -10.59 -31.82 4.59
CA ALA A 33 -9.19 -31.40 4.59
C ALA A 33 -8.24 -32.62 4.60
N ASN A 34 -7.23 -32.59 3.75
CA ASN A 34 -6.24 -33.67 3.68
C ASN A 34 -5.17 -33.52 4.76
N LYS A 35 -5.08 -34.47 5.69
CA LYS A 35 -4.06 -34.53 6.76
C LYS A 35 -2.62 -34.41 6.24
N GLY A 36 -2.31 -35.01 5.10
CA GLY A 36 -0.96 -35.01 4.51
C GLY A 36 -0.45 -33.63 4.05
N LYS A 37 -1.30 -32.60 4.01
CA LYS A 37 -0.92 -31.24 3.60
C LYS A 37 -0.65 -30.27 4.76
N GLY A 38 -0.72 -30.74 6.02
CA GLY A 38 -0.50 -29.92 7.21
C GLY A 38 -1.52 -28.76 7.37
N ILE A 39 -2.70 -28.87 6.75
CA ILE A 39 -3.75 -27.83 6.84
C ILE A 39 -4.27 -27.68 8.24
N PRO A 40 -4.59 -28.78 9.01
CA PRO A 40 -5.04 -28.66 10.38
C PRO A 40 -4.06 -27.91 11.28
N GLU A 41 -2.78 -28.24 11.23
CA GLU A 41 -1.72 -27.60 12.00
C GLU A 41 -1.55 -26.10 11.63
N ARG A 42 -1.61 -25.77 10.35
CA ARG A 42 -1.52 -24.38 9.88
C ARG A 42 -2.73 -23.55 10.31
N THR A 43 -3.92 -24.17 10.27
CA THR A 43 -5.16 -23.51 10.73
C THR A 43 -5.10 -23.24 12.20
N TRP A 44 -4.67 -24.24 13.01
CA TRP A 44 -4.50 -24.09 14.45
C TRP A 44 -3.54 -22.96 14.79
N LYS A 45 -2.33 -22.97 14.23
CA LYS A 45 -1.34 -21.91 14.43
C LYS A 45 -1.85 -20.53 14.04
N ALA A 46 -2.62 -20.45 12.96
CA ALA A 46 -3.15 -19.18 12.51
C ALA A 46 -4.26 -18.65 13.43
N LEU A 47 -5.12 -19.51 13.97
CA LEU A 47 -6.13 -19.14 14.97
C LEU A 47 -5.46 -18.59 16.23
N PHE A 48 -4.43 -19.28 16.73
CA PHE A 48 -3.68 -18.89 17.91
C PHE A 48 -2.91 -17.57 17.71
N ASN A 49 -2.16 -17.47 16.61
CA ASN A 49 -1.35 -16.28 16.31
C ASN A 49 -2.19 -15.01 16.02
N ASN A 50 -3.46 -15.18 15.69
CA ASN A 50 -4.37 -14.05 15.49
C ASN A 50 -5.21 -13.72 16.73
N ASN A 51 -4.90 -14.31 17.89
CA ASN A 51 -5.62 -14.15 19.16
C ASN A 51 -7.13 -14.44 19.01
N LEU A 52 -7.48 -15.41 18.19
CA LEU A 52 -8.86 -15.84 18.00
C LEU A 52 -9.25 -16.97 18.95
N LEU A 53 -8.27 -17.58 19.61
CA LEU A 53 -8.45 -18.61 20.64
C LEU A 53 -7.87 -18.13 21.97
N CYS A 54 -8.58 -18.46 23.04
CA CYS A 54 -8.12 -18.32 24.41
C CYS A 54 -7.95 -19.74 25.01
N GLU A 55 -6.78 -20.02 25.55
CA GLU A 55 -6.54 -21.25 26.33
C GLU A 55 -7.07 -21.06 27.75
N ASN A 56 -7.89 -22.01 28.21
CA ASN A 56 -8.47 -22.00 29.54
C ASN A 56 -7.56 -22.73 30.52
N GLU A 57 -7.77 -22.55 31.83
CA GLU A 57 -6.98 -23.18 32.89
C GLU A 57 -7.02 -24.73 32.88
N ASP A 58 -8.06 -25.31 32.30
CA ASP A 58 -8.23 -26.76 32.13
C ASP A 58 -7.59 -27.33 30.85
N GLY A 59 -6.89 -26.51 30.07
CA GLY A 59 -6.25 -26.88 28.79
C GLY A 59 -7.22 -26.98 27.61
N THR A 60 -8.48 -26.59 27.78
CA THR A 60 -9.43 -26.44 26.68
C THR A 60 -9.27 -25.06 26.02
N PHE A 61 -9.87 -24.88 24.86
CA PHE A 61 -9.84 -23.62 24.11
C PHE A 61 -11.27 -23.13 23.91
N SER A 62 -11.39 -21.82 23.88
CA SER A 62 -12.62 -21.14 23.49
C SER A 62 -12.32 -20.05 22.47
N PHE A 63 -13.28 -19.77 21.58
CA PHE A 63 -13.18 -18.60 20.77
C PHE A 63 -13.30 -17.35 21.63
N VAL A 64 -12.46 -16.35 21.36
CA VAL A 64 -12.56 -15.04 21.99
C VAL A 64 -13.81 -14.37 21.43
N THR A 65 -14.95 -14.55 22.13
CA THR A 65 -16.27 -14.04 21.73
C THR A 65 -16.39 -12.52 21.67
N GLN A 66 -15.37 -11.81 22.16
CA GLN A 66 -15.25 -10.35 22.03
C GLN A 66 -14.09 -9.92 21.16
N VAL A 67 -13.71 -10.67 20.16
CA VAL A 67 -13.08 -9.99 19.03
C VAL A 67 -14.22 -9.22 18.36
N GLU A 68 -14.41 -7.96 18.77
CA GLU A 68 -14.99 -6.98 17.84
C GLU A 68 -14.32 -7.31 16.51
N LYS A 69 -15.10 -7.87 15.55
CA LYS A 69 -14.59 -8.14 14.17
C LYS A 69 -13.76 -6.94 13.84
N PRO A 70 -12.43 -7.08 13.54
CA PRO A 70 -11.57 -5.91 13.40
C PRO A 70 -12.34 -4.99 12.48
N LYS A 71 -12.88 -3.91 13.05
CA LYS A 71 -13.82 -3.00 12.36
C LYS A 71 -13.12 -2.76 11.05
N LYS A 72 -13.72 -3.17 9.92
CA LYS A 72 -13.11 -2.97 8.59
C LYS A 72 -12.65 -1.54 8.62
N LYS A 73 -11.32 -1.33 8.75
CA LYS A 73 -10.76 0.00 8.99
C LYS A 73 -11.38 0.89 7.94
N LYS A 74 -12.25 1.79 8.36
CA LYS A 74 -12.97 2.68 7.44
C LYS A 74 -11.91 3.28 6.55
N SER A 75 -12.11 3.33 5.25
CA SER A 75 -11.14 3.80 4.25
C SER A 75 -10.45 5.13 4.63
N GLY A 76 -11.07 5.93 5.49
CA GLY A 76 -10.50 7.15 6.07
C GLY A 76 -9.36 6.99 7.08
N GLU A 77 -9.12 5.80 7.68
CA GLU A 77 -8.00 5.66 8.63
C GLU A 77 -6.63 5.67 7.94
N ARG A 78 -6.52 5.14 6.72
CA ARG A 78 -5.26 5.21 5.96
C ARG A 78 -4.88 6.64 5.57
N GLN A 79 -5.87 7.48 5.30
CA GLN A 79 -5.65 8.89 4.98
C GLN A 79 -5.26 9.70 6.22
N LYS A 80 -5.85 9.42 7.38
CA LYS A 80 -5.56 10.13 8.64
C LYS A 80 -4.07 10.11 9.05
N HIS A 81 -3.39 8.99 8.80
CA HIS A 81 -1.96 8.88 9.14
C HIS A 81 -1.06 9.67 8.19
N GLY A 82 -1.44 9.75 6.91
CA GLY A 82 -0.76 10.62 5.95
C GLY A 82 -0.87 12.08 6.36
N PHE A 83 -2.06 12.54 6.75
CA PHE A 83 -2.30 13.91 7.19
C PHE A 83 -1.50 14.30 8.45
N LYS A 84 -1.36 13.41 9.43
CA LYS A 84 -0.56 13.72 10.63
C LYS A 84 0.91 13.99 10.32
N PHE A 85 1.53 13.17 9.46
CA PHE A 85 2.91 13.42 9.06
C PHE A 85 3.03 14.64 8.14
N GLU A 86 2.06 14.86 7.25
CA GLU A 86 2.00 16.03 6.39
C GLU A 86 1.97 17.32 7.22
N ASP A 87 1.10 17.40 8.24
CA ASP A 87 1.00 18.54 9.14
C ASP A 87 2.29 18.75 9.95
N TYR A 88 2.88 17.64 10.44
CA TYR A 88 4.16 17.66 11.12
C TYR A 88 5.28 18.21 10.23
N ALA A 89 5.42 17.69 9.01
CA ALA A 89 6.44 18.12 8.06
C ALA A 89 6.24 19.60 7.65
N LYS A 90 4.99 20.02 7.46
CA LYS A 90 4.68 21.43 7.17
C LYS A 90 5.16 22.35 8.30
N THR A 91 4.93 21.95 9.53
CA THR A 91 5.39 22.72 10.70
C THR A 91 6.92 22.69 10.83
N LEU A 92 7.53 21.51 10.70
CA LEU A 92 8.96 21.27 10.88
C LEU A 92 9.82 22.10 9.90
N PHE A 93 9.39 22.15 8.63
CA PHE A 93 10.12 22.80 7.54
C PHE A 93 9.53 24.14 7.11
N ASN A 94 8.60 24.69 7.88
CA ASN A 94 7.90 25.96 7.57
C ASN A 94 7.32 25.99 6.14
N ILE A 95 6.70 24.89 5.72
CA ILE A 95 6.11 24.74 4.39
C ILE A 95 4.83 25.56 4.34
N GLN A 96 4.76 26.49 3.39
CA GLN A 96 3.60 27.34 3.19
C GLN A 96 2.47 26.53 2.53
N PRO A 97 1.20 26.78 2.90
CA PRO A 97 0.08 26.13 2.23
C PRO A 97 0.02 26.54 0.76
N CYS A 98 -0.41 25.61 -0.09
CA CYS A 98 -0.72 25.96 -1.47
C CYS A 98 -1.82 27.03 -1.53
N PRO A 99 -1.80 27.91 -2.56
CA PRO A 99 -2.87 28.91 -2.75
C PRO A 99 -4.24 28.24 -2.71
N LYS A 100 -5.17 28.78 -1.92
CA LYS A 100 -6.50 28.21 -1.73
C LYS A 100 -7.25 28.09 -3.05
N GLY A 101 -7.83 26.93 -3.31
CA GLY A 101 -8.81 26.79 -4.39
C GLY A 101 -9.07 25.41 -4.95
N HIS A 102 -8.19 24.42 -4.77
CA HIS A 102 -8.41 23.13 -5.39
C HIS A 102 -8.07 21.97 -4.45
N TYR A 103 -9.07 21.22 -4.02
CA TYR A 103 -8.95 19.94 -3.36
C TYR A 103 -8.13 18.90 -4.17
N THR A 104 -7.94 19.16 -5.44
CA THR A 104 -7.14 18.35 -6.38
C THR A 104 -5.77 18.94 -6.65
N TYR A 105 -5.24 19.78 -5.76
CA TYR A 105 -3.92 20.36 -5.97
C TYR A 105 -2.86 19.25 -6.04
N LYS A 106 -1.92 19.42 -6.97
CA LYS A 106 -0.87 18.43 -7.24
C LYS A 106 0.12 18.30 -6.07
N TRP A 107 0.30 19.40 -5.32
CA TRP A 107 1.34 19.58 -4.32
C TRP A 107 0.76 19.77 -2.93
N ASP A 108 1.51 19.34 -1.92
CA ASP A 108 1.10 19.41 -0.52
C ASP A 108 1.43 20.77 0.14
N GLY A 109 2.27 21.58 -0.50
CA GLY A 109 2.66 22.90 -0.07
C GLY A 109 3.73 23.55 -0.96
N MET A 110 4.29 24.66 -0.48
CA MET A 110 5.37 25.42 -1.13
C MET A 110 6.51 25.65 -0.13
N LEU A 111 7.76 25.48 -0.55
CA LEU A 111 8.96 25.73 0.23
C LEU A 111 9.98 26.46 -0.64
N ASN A 112 10.48 27.60 -0.20
CA ASN A 112 11.46 28.43 -0.94
C ASN A 112 11.05 28.71 -2.40
N GLY A 113 9.76 28.89 -2.65
CA GLY A 113 9.22 29.15 -3.99
C GLY A 113 8.99 27.91 -4.87
N HIS A 114 9.35 26.70 -4.40
CA HIS A 114 9.15 25.46 -5.12
C HIS A 114 8.04 24.62 -4.48
N PRO A 115 7.31 23.82 -5.28
CA PRO A 115 6.29 22.91 -4.78
C PRO A 115 6.89 21.78 -3.94
N VAL A 116 6.09 21.27 -3.01
CA VAL A 116 6.47 20.20 -2.09
C VAL A 116 5.51 19.02 -2.24
N SER A 117 6.04 17.81 -2.36
CA SER A 117 5.30 16.56 -2.22
C SER A 117 5.71 15.83 -0.94
N ILE A 118 4.74 15.57 -0.06
CA ILE A 118 4.97 14.89 1.23
C ILE A 118 4.41 13.48 1.14
N LYS A 119 5.22 12.49 1.55
CA LYS A 119 4.86 11.07 1.52
C LYS A 119 5.14 10.42 2.87
N THR A 120 4.33 9.42 3.20
CA THR A 120 4.48 8.66 4.46
C THR A 120 4.46 7.18 4.14
N GLU A 121 5.59 6.51 4.34
CA GLU A 121 5.78 5.13 3.94
C GLU A 121 6.30 4.28 5.10
N LYS A 122 6.06 2.98 5.01
CA LYS A 122 6.69 2.04 5.93
C LYS A 122 8.17 1.90 5.55
N ILE A 123 9.05 1.79 6.56
CA ILE A 123 10.47 1.52 6.29
C ILE A 123 10.62 0.25 5.44
N ASN A 124 11.52 0.28 4.48
CA ASN A 124 11.75 -0.77 3.49
C ASN A 124 10.56 -1.01 2.52
N SER A 125 9.63 -0.09 2.40
CA SER A 125 8.61 -0.13 1.34
C SER A 125 8.93 0.88 0.24
N ASP A 126 8.31 0.68 -0.93
CA ASP A 126 8.41 1.61 -2.05
C ASP A 126 7.76 2.95 -1.71
N VAL A 127 8.26 4.05 -2.27
CA VAL A 127 7.69 5.39 -2.10
C VAL A 127 6.59 5.62 -3.13
N GLU A 128 5.34 5.69 -2.67
CA GLU A 128 4.17 5.89 -3.53
C GLU A 128 4.04 7.36 -3.97
N MET A 129 4.11 7.61 -5.28
CA MET A 129 4.12 8.97 -5.85
C MET A 129 2.75 9.43 -6.39
N ALA A 130 1.67 8.72 -6.09
CA ALA A 130 0.32 8.99 -6.57
C ALA A 130 0.16 8.88 -8.12
N SER A 131 -0.56 9.79 -8.79
CA SER A 131 -0.92 9.68 -10.20
C SER A 131 0.31 9.60 -11.12
N PHE A 132 0.41 8.53 -11.93
CA PHE A 132 1.49 8.32 -12.88
C PHE A 132 1.55 9.42 -13.95
N THR A 133 0.43 9.69 -14.61
CA THR A 133 0.38 10.69 -15.67
C THR A 133 0.72 12.10 -15.18
N ARG A 134 0.24 12.44 -13.97
CA ARG A 134 0.55 13.73 -13.34
C ARG A 134 2.02 13.86 -12.98
N ASN A 135 2.67 12.78 -12.55
CA ASN A 135 4.11 12.78 -12.29
C ASN A 135 4.91 12.84 -13.60
N ALA A 136 4.51 12.07 -14.61
CA ALA A 136 5.18 12.06 -15.92
C ALA A 136 5.11 13.40 -16.66
N SER A 137 4.08 14.21 -16.43
CA SER A 137 3.94 15.56 -17.01
C SER A 137 4.56 16.67 -16.16
N ASN A 138 5.24 16.32 -15.06
CA ASN A 138 5.84 17.35 -14.20
C ASN A 138 7.18 17.83 -14.77
N THR A 139 7.29 19.14 -14.93
CA THR A 139 8.52 19.84 -15.33
C THR A 139 8.96 20.89 -14.30
N ASP A 140 8.21 21.02 -13.18
CA ASP A 140 8.57 21.93 -12.11
C ASP A 140 9.60 21.27 -11.20
N ASP A 141 10.61 22.01 -10.78
CA ASP A 141 11.50 21.62 -9.69
C ASP A 141 10.71 21.50 -8.39
N PHE A 142 10.94 20.47 -7.60
CA PHE A 142 10.14 20.23 -6.41
C PHE A 142 10.91 19.57 -5.27
N TYR A 143 10.40 19.77 -4.07
CA TYR A 143 10.83 19.02 -2.89
C TYR A 143 10.00 17.75 -2.74
N LEU A 144 10.68 16.62 -2.48
CA LEU A 144 10.07 15.38 -2.05
C LEU A 144 10.49 15.11 -0.59
N ILE A 145 9.52 15.11 0.32
CA ILE A 145 9.74 14.83 1.74
C ILE A 145 9.08 13.50 2.07
N VAL A 146 9.86 12.54 2.52
CA VAL A 146 9.38 11.19 2.84
C VAL A 146 9.62 10.88 4.31
N GLY A 147 8.54 10.63 5.05
CA GLY A 147 8.58 10.12 6.41
C GLY A 147 8.43 8.60 6.42
N PHE A 148 9.43 7.90 6.96
CA PHE A 148 9.38 6.46 7.11
C PHE A 148 8.99 6.07 8.54
N TRP A 149 8.00 5.19 8.66
CA TRP A 149 7.53 4.68 9.95
C TRP A 149 7.87 3.21 10.16
N ARG A 150 8.02 2.84 11.44
CA ARG A 150 8.27 1.45 11.87
C ARG A 150 7.31 1.07 12.99
N GLY A 151 6.77 -0.15 12.94
CA GLY A 151 5.78 -0.61 13.93
C GLY A 151 4.44 0.08 13.73
N GLU A 152 4.09 1.00 14.61
CA GLU A 152 2.89 1.84 14.47
C GLU A 152 3.12 2.98 13.48
N LYS A 153 2.11 3.33 12.70
CA LYS A 153 2.22 4.32 11.61
C LYS A 153 2.53 5.75 12.07
N GLU A 154 2.40 6.03 13.35
CA GLU A 154 2.71 7.34 13.94
C GLU A 154 4.17 7.46 14.36
N ASN A 155 4.90 6.33 14.42
CA ASN A 155 6.30 6.30 14.80
C ASN A 155 7.20 6.53 13.58
N ILE A 156 7.39 7.79 13.22
CA ILE A 156 8.33 8.18 12.16
C ILE A 156 9.75 8.01 12.69
N VAL A 157 10.52 7.13 12.08
CA VAL A 157 11.89 6.79 12.47
C VAL A 157 12.94 7.44 11.57
N GLU A 158 12.55 7.88 10.39
CA GLU A 158 13.44 8.51 9.42
C GLU A 158 12.67 9.52 8.57
N ILE A 159 13.28 10.65 8.26
CA ILE A 159 12.77 11.63 7.30
C ILE A 159 13.85 11.88 6.26
N LYS A 160 13.50 11.77 5.00
CA LYS A 160 14.35 12.09 3.86
C LYS A 160 13.78 13.29 3.12
N THR A 161 14.65 14.23 2.80
CA THR A 161 14.32 15.45 2.06
C THR A 161 15.16 15.53 0.80
N LEU A 162 14.49 15.58 -0.35
CA LEU A 162 15.12 15.63 -1.66
C LEU A 162 14.67 16.90 -2.39
N PHE A 163 15.58 17.50 -3.16
CA PHE A 163 15.25 18.51 -4.13
C PHE A 163 15.50 17.96 -5.53
N ILE A 164 14.47 17.83 -6.34
CA ILE A 164 14.49 17.14 -7.63
C ILE A 164 14.22 18.15 -8.74
N SER A 165 15.12 18.23 -9.71
CA SER A 165 14.90 19.01 -10.93
C SER A 165 13.72 18.43 -11.72
N GLY A 166 12.80 19.29 -12.12
CA GLY A 166 11.64 18.91 -12.92
C GLY A 166 12.02 18.29 -14.27
N ASN A 167 13.07 18.79 -14.90
CA ASN A 167 13.58 18.24 -16.16
C ASN A 167 14.13 16.83 -15.96
N GLU A 168 15.00 16.62 -14.95
CA GLU A 168 15.52 15.29 -14.63
C GLU A 168 14.42 14.31 -14.21
N TRP A 169 13.43 14.80 -13.48
CA TRP A 169 12.26 13.99 -13.11
C TRP A 169 11.46 13.56 -14.35
N HIS A 170 11.21 14.48 -15.27
CA HIS A 170 10.49 14.23 -16.52
C HIS A 170 11.20 13.19 -17.40
N GLU A 171 12.54 13.25 -17.47
CA GLU A 171 13.37 12.30 -18.24
C GLU A 171 13.32 10.86 -17.70
N LEU A 172 12.86 10.65 -16.46
CA LEU A 172 12.63 9.30 -15.91
C LEU A 172 11.43 8.58 -16.55
N PHE A 173 10.62 9.27 -17.34
CA PHE A 173 9.41 8.74 -17.94
C PHE A 173 9.54 8.71 -19.48
N ASP A 174 9.48 7.50 -20.06
CA ASP A 174 9.32 7.37 -21.50
C ASP A 174 7.91 7.84 -21.90
N GLN A 175 7.85 8.95 -22.62
CA GLN A 175 6.58 9.60 -22.97
C GLN A 175 5.72 8.75 -23.90
N ASN A 176 6.32 7.86 -24.71
CA ASN A 176 5.54 6.94 -25.55
C ASN A 176 4.80 5.92 -24.67
N ILE A 177 5.47 5.36 -23.65
CA ILE A 177 4.82 4.44 -22.71
C ILE A 177 3.82 5.17 -21.83
N VAL A 178 4.08 6.42 -21.44
CA VAL A 178 3.10 7.25 -20.72
C VAL A 178 1.84 7.41 -21.54
N GLN A 179 1.95 7.69 -22.84
CA GLN A 179 0.80 7.80 -23.73
C GLN A 179 0.05 6.46 -23.87
N GLU A 180 0.76 5.36 -24.11
CA GLU A 180 0.15 4.03 -24.17
C GLU A 180 -0.60 3.68 -22.87
N CYS A 181 -0.03 4.01 -21.71
CA CYS A 181 -0.68 3.83 -20.43
C CYS A 181 -1.97 4.66 -20.30
N GLN A 182 -1.95 5.90 -20.78
CA GLN A 182 -3.13 6.77 -20.75
C GLN A 182 -4.22 6.25 -21.68
N ASP A 183 -3.86 5.83 -22.89
CA ASP A 183 -4.78 5.27 -23.87
C ASP A 183 -5.42 3.97 -23.33
N PHE A 184 -4.61 3.13 -22.70
CA PHE A 184 -5.10 1.94 -22.03
C PHE A 184 -6.11 2.27 -20.92
N LEU A 185 -5.78 3.22 -20.03
CA LEU A 185 -6.70 3.65 -18.98
C LEU A 185 -8.03 4.15 -19.57
N ASN A 186 -7.96 4.98 -20.58
CA ASN A 186 -9.15 5.52 -21.25
C ASN A 186 -10.00 4.41 -21.87
N SER A 187 -9.36 3.35 -22.39
CA SER A 187 -10.06 2.22 -23.03
C SER A 187 -10.78 1.29 -22.05
N VAL A 188 -10.41 1.32 -20.74
CA VAL A 188 -10.95 0.37 -19.74
C VAL A 188 -11.74 1.04 -18.60
N THR A 189 -11.76 2.37 -18.50
CA THR A 189 -12.42 3.09 -17.40
C THR A 189 -13.94 2.97 -17.43
N ASN A 190 -14.53 2.76 -18.60
CA ASN A 190 -15.98 2.75 -18.81
C ASN A 190 -16.58 1.34 -18.93
N ASP A 191 -15.78 0.27 -18.88
CA ASP A 191 -16.25 -1.09 -19.05
C ASP A 191 -15.94 -1.96 -17.82
N VAL A 192 -16.97 -2.24 -17.02
CA VAL A 192 -16.86 -3.04 -15.78
C VAL A 192 -16.66 -4.52 -16.10
N SER A 193 -17.03 -4.98 -17.31
CA SER A 193 -16.96 -6.37 -17.73
C SER A 193 -15.55 -6.85 -18.11
N ASP A 194 -14.54 -5.95 -18.16
CA ASP A 194 -13.28 -6.17 -18.85
C ASP A 194 -12.08 -6.46 -17.91
N ASP A 195 -12.30 -7.39 -16.97
CA ASP A 195 -11.22 -7.81 -16.04
C ASP A 195 -10.04 -8.46 -16.75
N GLU A 196 -10.31 -9.19 -17.82
CA GLU A 196 -9.27 -9.85 -18.61
C GLU A 196 -8.44 -8.84 -19.41
N LYS A 197 -9.10 -7.89 -20.08
CA LYS A 197 -8.44 -6.79 -20.79
C LYS A 197 -7.59 -5.94 -19.84
N TRP A 198 -8.11 -5.63 -18.65
CA TRP A 198 -7.35 -4.95 -17.61
C TRP A 198 -6.10 -5.74 -17.20
N LYS A 199 -6.22 -7.04 -17.00
CA LYS A 199 -5.11 -7.90 -16.63
C LYS A 199 -4.05 -7.95 -17.72
N ILE A 200 -4.44 -8.25 -18.96
CA ILE A 200 -3.54 -8.34 -20.11
C ILE A 200 -2.83 -7.02 -20.36
N GLY A 201 -3.57 -5.91 -20.45
CA GLY A 201 -2.98 -4.58 -20.70
C GLY A 201 -2.02 -4.15 -19.59
N ARG A 202 -2.38 -4.35 -18.32
CA ARG A 202 -1.50 -4.10 -17.19
C ARG A 202 -0.20 -4.90 -17.26
N GLU A 203 -0.27 -6.18 -17.60
CA GLU A 203 0.90 -7.06 -17.69
C GLU A 203 1.81 -6.64 -18.85
N ALA A 204 1.24 -6.34 -20.02
CA ALA A 204 1.98 -5.88 -21.20
C ALA A 204 2.71 -4.54 -20.93
N LEU A 205 2.00 -3.55 -20.39
CA LEU A 205 2.59 -2.24 -20.08
C LEU A 205 3.64 -2.31 -18.96
N THR A 206 3.44 -3.19 -17.97
CA THR A 206 4.44 -3.41 -16.93
C THR A 206 5.70 -4.08 -17.49
N ALA A 207 5.56 -4.99 -18.45
CA ALA A 207 6.70 -5.62 -19.12
C ALA A 207 7.49 -4.59 -19.94
N LYS A 208 6.81 -3.80 -20.77
CA LYS A 208 7.44 -2.70 -21.54
C LYS A 208 8.20 -1.73 -20.63
N TRP A 209 7.60 -1.34 -19.49
CA TRP A 209 8.25 -0.46 -18.53
C TRP A 209 9.55 -1.06 -17.98
N LYS A 210 9.56 -2.35 -17.69
CA LYS A 210 10.75 -3.05 -17.16
C LYS A 210 11.91 -3.13 -18.16
N GLU A 211 11.63 -3.08 -19.45
CA GLU A 211 12.65 -3.12 -20.50
C GLU A 211 13.37 -1.79 -20.68
N GLN A 212 12.89 -0.71 -20.05
CA GLN A 212 13.54 0.59 -20.11
C GLN A 212 14.81 0.65 -19.27
N THR A 213 15.77 1.41 -19.74
CA THR A 213 17.04 1.64 -19.02
C THR A 213 16.86 2.49 -17.75
N THR A 214 15.78 3.28 -17.69
CA THR A 214 15.48 4.18 -16.55
C THR A 214 14.19 3.79 -15.85
N ASN A 215 14.05 2.54 -15.42
CA ASN A 215 12.83 2.04 -14.78
C ASN A 215 12.71 2.41 -13.28
N LEU A 216 13.29 3.54 -12.89
CA LEU A 216 13.37 4.01 -11.49
C LEU A 216 12.00 4.36 -10.89
N VAL A 217 11.08 4.89 -11.71
CA VAL A 217 9.71 5.24 -11.31
C VAL A 217 8.72 4.31 -12.00
N ARG A 218 8.17 3.36 -11.27
CA ARG A 218 7.35 2.27 -11.83
C ARG A 218 5.87 2.61 -11.88
N PRO A 219 5.16 2.30 -12.98
CA PRO A 219 3.71 2.38 -13.02
C PRO A 219 3.11 1.31 -12.11
N ARG A 220 2.06 1.69 -11.38
CA ARG A 220 1.27 0.81 -10.53
C ARG A 220 -0.19 0.90 -10.90
N PHE A 221 -0.67 -0.11 -11.58
CA PHE A 221 -2.08 -0.25 -11.93
C PHE A 221 -2.86 -0.68 -10.70
N LYS A 222 -3.73 0.20 -10.19
CA LYS A 222 -4.60 -0.07 -9.05
C LYS A 222 -6.05 -0.16 -9.48
N ARG A 223 -6.75 -1.13 -8.91
CA ARG A 223 -8.18 -1.26 -9.00
C ARG A 223 -8.76 -1.04 -7.62
N ASP A 224 -9.34 0.13 -7.40
CA ASP A 224 -10.05 0.43 -6.17
C ASP A 224 -11.53 0.15 -6.38
N HIS A 225 -12.18 -0.46 -5.35
CA HIS A 225 -13.62 -0.70 -5.32
C HIS A 225 -14.37 -0.60 -6.65
N LYS A 226 -14.79 -1.72 -7.13
CA LYS A 226 -15.69 -2.02 -8.25
C LYS A 226 -15.44 -1.26 -9.57
N ASP A 227 -15.13 0.05 -9.57
CA ASP A 227 -15.23 0.87 -10.77
C ASP A 227 -14.11 1.88 -11.02
N GLN A 228 -13.12 2.04 -10.13
CA GLN A 228 -12.00 2.97 -10.35
C GLN A 228 -10.72 2.22 -10.72
N LYS A 229 -10.48 2.10 -12.00
CA LYS A 229 -9.19 1.70 -12.55
C LYS A 229 -8.33 2.95 -12.64
N ARG A 230 -7.21 2.97 -11.92
CA ARG A 230 -6.29 4.10 -11.91
C ARG A 230 -4.84 3.64 -11.99
N MET A 231 -4.00 4.50 -12.50
CA MET A 231 -2.56 4.27 -12.51
C MET A 231 -1.87 5.25 -11.55
N GLN A 232 -1.09 4.69 -10.66
CA GLN A 232 -0.18 5.40 -9.78
C GLN A 232 1.25 5.08 -10.18
N CYS A 233 2.21 5.73 -9.57
CA CYS A 233 3.61 5.34 -9.69
C CYS A 233 4.26 5.25 -8.31
N ALA A 234 5.38 4.55 -8.27
CA ALA A 234 6.19 4.43 -7.08
C ALA A 234 7.68 4.35 -7.45
N ILE A 235 8.51 4.90 -6.58
CA ILE A 235 9.95 4.67 -6.58
C ILE A 235 10.20 3.41 -5.77
N ASN A 236 10.91 2.43 -6.33
CA ASN A 236 11.30 1.23 -5.59
C ASN A 236 12.19 1.60 -4.39
N ASN A 237 12.04 0.90 -3.28
CA ASN A 237 12.85 1.16 -2.08
C ASN A 237 14.37 1.11 -2.34
N GLY A 238 14.84 0.12 -3.10
CA GLY A 238 16.25 0.03 -3.47
C GLY A 238 16.72 1.21 -4.31
N ASP A 239 15.93 1.61 -5.31
CA ASP A 239 16.24 2.76 -6.18
C ASP A 239 16.17 4.07 -5.40
N PHE A 240 15.25 4.19 -4.43
CA PHE A 240 15.16 5.36 -3.57
C PHE A 240 16.46 5.58 -2.80
N TYR A 241 16.98 4.55 -2.14
CA TYR A 241 18.21 4.67 -1.35
C TYR A 241 19.50 4.66 -2.19
N ASN A 242 19.53 3.96 -3.32
CA ASN A 242 20.75 3.79 -4.11
C ASN A 242 20.92 4.82 -5.23
N TYR A 243 19.84 5.47 -5.66
CA TYR A 243 19.87 6.46 -6.73
C TYR A 243 19.36 7.84 -6.26
N PHE A 244 18.13 7.89 -5.71
CA PHE A 244 17.52 9.18 -5.38
C PHE A 244 18.19 9.88 -4.20
N ILE A 245 18.47 9.17 -3.11
CA ILE A 245 19.15 9.75 -1.95
C ILE A 245 20.53 10.28 -2.32
N PRO A 246 21.46 9.51 -2.92
CA PRO A 246 22.79 10.01 -3.26
C PRO A 246 22.78 11.20 -4.21
N LYS A 247 21.77 11.31 -5.06
CA LYS A 247 21.71 12.35 -6.10
C LYS A 247 20.99 13.63 -5.65
N TYR A 248 19.92 13.51 -4.85
CA TYR A 248 18.98 14.59 -4.61
C TYR A 248 18.78 14.95 -3.13
N GLU A 249 19.36 14.17 -2.17
CA GLU A 249 19.18 14.46 -0.76
C GLU A 249 19.78 15.83 -0.41
N ILE A 250 19.01 16.58 0.35
CA ILE A 250 19.42 17.86 0.89
C ILE A 250 19.16 17.91 2.39
N ASN A 251 19.90 18.74 3.10
CA ASN A 251 19.61 19.06 4.49
C ASN A 251 18.80 20.35 4.54
N LEU A 252 17.52 20.23 4.84
CA LEU A 252 16.70 21.39 5.17
C LEU A 252 17.01 21.79 6.62
N GLU A 253 17.44 23.02 6.83
CA GLU A 253 17.59 23.58 8.18
C GLU A 253 16.22 23.60 8.86
N LYS A 254 16.21 23.23 10.15
CA LYS A 254 15.02 23.16 10.99
C LYS A 254 14.67 24.53 11.56
#